data_74c2aad0a23ce385b47b97a52fd27a84
#
_entry.id   74c2aad0a23ce385b47b97a52fd27a84
#
_cell.length_a   1.000
_cell.length_b   1.000
_cell.length_c   1.000
_cell.angle_alpha   90.00
_cell.angle_beta   90.00
_cell.angle_gamma   90.00
#
_symmetry.space_group_name_H-M   'P 1'
#
loop_
_entity.id
_entity.type
_entity.pdbx_description
1 polymer ?
#
loop_
_entity_poly.entity_id
_entity_poly.type
_entity_poly.pdbx_seq_one_letter_code
_entity_poly.pdbx_strand_id
1 'polypeptide(L)'
;MGGGCRAFSPISSAESYLITIGDNVTIATNVRFITHDNSAIKIYKDATDFVGPITIGNNVFIGAGSIILPGISIADDCIIGAGSIVCKSITIPGSVIAGNPARIIGTVTEMQNRYGDKKFNFRDKNREKEILDHPEKWIRK
;
A
#
# COMPACT_ATOMS: atom_id res chain seq x y z
N MET A 1 -8.47 7.76 9.65
CA MET A 1 -7.09 7.28 9.65
C MET A 1 -6.59 7.22 11.08
N GLY A 2 -5.99 6.11 11.46
CA GLY A 2 -5.49 5.89 12.81
C GLY A 2 -4.22 6.68 13.16
N GLY A 3 -3.69 6.45 14.37
CA GLY A 3 -2.50 7.13 14.87
C GLY A 3 -1.20 6.65 14.21
N GLY A 4 -0.16 7.48 14.22
CA GLY A 4 1.17 7.12 13.70
C GLY A 4 1.27 6.98 12.17
N CYS A 5 0.24 7.35 11.42
CA CYS A 5 0.22 7.22 9.98
C CYS A 5 1.04 8.30 9.27
N ARG A 6 1.57 7.95 8.10
CA ARG A 6 2.29 8.86 7.19
C ARG A 6 1.67 8.75 5.79
N ALA A 7 1.15 9.84 5.28
CA ALA A 7 0.59 9.89 3.93
C ALA A 7 1.35 10.91 3.08
N PHE A 8 1.91 10.44 1.98
CA PHE A 8 2.58 11.25 0.96
C PHE A 8 1.71 11.42 -0.29
N SER A 9 0.47 10.95 -0.22
CA SER A 9 -0.57 11.13 -1.23
C SER A 9 -1.86 11.56 -0.55
N PRO A 10 -2.71 12.34 -1.23
CA PRO A 10 -4.06 12.58 -0.74
C PRO A 10 -4.84 11.28 -0.61
N ILE A 11 -5.52 11.10 0.51
CA ILE A 11 -6.51 10.04 0.69
C ILE A 11 -7.84 10.63 0.25
N SER A 12 -8.02 10.74 -1.06
CA SER A 12 -9.22 11.33 -1.65
C SER A 12 -9.88 10.36 -2.63
N SER A 13 -11.16 10.23 -2.47
CA SER A 13 -12.07 9.58 -3.41
C SER A 13 -13.40 10.33 -3.33
N ALA A 14 -14.27 10.16 -4.31
CA ALA A 14 -15.60 10.74 -4.26
C ALA A 14 -16.36 10.32 -2.99
N GLU A 15 -16.15 9.07 -2.56
CA GLU A 15 -16.72 8.48 -1.34
C GLU A 15 -15.63 8.25 -0.28
N SER A 16 -14.91 9.30 0.13
CA SER A 16 -13.84 9.19 1.14
C SER A 16 -14.31 8.63 2.48
N TYR A 17 -15.59 8.78 2.80
CA TYR A 17 -16.24 8.19 3.97
C TYR A 17 -16.32 6.66 3.95
N LEU A 18 -16.05 6.02 2.82
CA LEU A 18 -15.94 4.56 2.67
C LEU A 18 -14.52 4.04 2.89
N ILE A 19 -13.54 4.92 3.15
CA ILE A 19 -12.14 4.53 3.35
C ILE A 19 -11.84 4.51 4.85
N THR A 20 -11.46 3.34 5.36
CA THR A 20 -11.00 3.15 6.74
C THR A 20 -9.53 2.74 6.72
N ILE A 21 -8.70 3.44 7.52
CA ILE A 21 -7.28 3.17 7.61
C ILE A 21 -6.91 3.02 9.09
N GLY A 22 -6.27 1.91 9.42
CA GLY A 22 -5.80 1.60 10.77
C GLY A 22 -4.64 2.46 11.25
N ASP A 23 -3.95 1.98 12.26
CA ASP A 23 -2.81 2.66 12.88
C ASP A 23 -1.49 2.34 12.16
N ASN A 24 -0.52 3.25 12.25
CA ASN A 24 0.84 3.07 11.73
C ASN A 24 0.89 2.67 10.25
N VAL A 25 0.03 3.24 9.42
CA VAL A 25 0.01 3.00 7.98
C VAL A 25 0.86 4.04 7.26
N THR A 26 1.68 3.60 6.32
CA THR A 26 2.45 4.47 5.43
C THR A 26 1.92 4.37 4.00
N ILE A 27 1.51 5.50 3.45
CA ILE A 27 1.00 5.64 2.08
C ILE A 27 2.02 6.45 1.30
N ALA A 28 2.71 5.82 0.34
CA ALA A 28 3.71 6.48 -0.48
C ALA A 28 3.08 7.42 -1.52
N THR A 29 3.91 8.04 -2.34
CA THR A 29 3.46 9.02 -3.35
C THR A 29 2.62 8.36 -4.46
N ASN A 30 1.65 9.11 -4.99
CA ASN A 30 0.78 8.70 -6.10
C ASN A 30 -0.03 7.42 -5.85
N VAL A 31 -0.31 7.09 -4.59
CA VAL A 31 -1.25 6.01 -4.24
C VAL A 31 -2.67 6.53 -4.47
N ARG A 32 -3.51 5.69 -5.08
CA ARG A 32 -4.91 6.01 -5.35
C ARG A 32 -5.84 5.00 -4.69
N PHE A 33 -6.86 5.52 -4.03
CA PHE A 33 -7.97 4.75 -3.48
C PHE A 33 -9.19 4.98 -4.38
N ILE A 34 -9.72 3.92 -4.95
CA ILE A 34 -10.87 3.96 -5.85
C ILE A 34 -12.04 3.29 -5.14
N THR A 35 -13.08 4.05 -4.82
CA THR A 35 -14.26 3.56 -4.10
C THR A 35 -15.46 3.27 -5.00
N HIS A 36 -15.40 3.71 -6.26
CA HIS A 36 -16.45 3.44 -7.24
C HIS A 36 -15.89 3.13 -8.63
N ASP A 37 -16.70 2.48 -9.44
CA ASP A 37 -16.41 2.16 -10.84
C ASP A 37 -17.67 2.44 -11.67
N ASN A 38 -17.56 3.43 -12.56
CA ASN A 38 -18.66 3.87 -13.41
C ASN A 38 -18.93 2.95 -14.62
N SER A 39 -18.21 1.84 -14.75
CA SER A 39 -18.43 0.88 -15.84
C SER A 39 -19.84 0.26 -15.86
N ALA A 40 -20.52 0.30 -14.72
CA ALA A 40 -21.90 -0.20 -14.60
C ALA A 40 -22.86 0.42 -15.65
N ILE A 41 -22.65 1.69 -16.07
CA ILE A 41 -23.46 2.35 -17.11
C ILE A 41 -23.37 1.67 -18.49
N LYS A 42 -22.30 0.88 -18.71
CA LYS A 42 -22.13 0.15 -19.97
C LYS A 42 -22.81 -1.21 -19.98
N ILE A 43 -23.25 -1.64 -18.81
CA ILE A 43 -23.83 -2.98 -18.59
C ILE A 43 -25.32 -2.89 -18.30
N TYR A 44 -25.72 -1.92 -17.47
CA TYR A 44 -27.07 -1.77 -16.98
C TYR A 44 -27.68 -0.44 -17.39
N LYS A 45 -28.97 -0.46 -17.72
CA LYS A 45 -29.72 0.77 -18.06
C LYS A 45 -30.19 1.55 -16.82
N ASP A 46 -30.26 0.86 -15.68
CA ASP A 46 -30.79 1.35 -14.40
C ASP A 46 -29.71 1.53 -13.32
N ALA A 47 -28.42 1.50 -13.73
CA ALA A 47 -27.31 1.67 -12.80
C ALA A 47 -26.20 2.55 -13.42
N THR A 48 -25.46 3.25 -12.56
CA THR A 48 -24.33 4.09 -12.97
C THR A 48 -23.00 3.57 -12.46
N ASP A 49 -22.96 3.05 -11.24
CA ASP A 49 -21.69 2.73 -10.56
C ASP A 49 -21.78 1.43 -9.77
N PHE A 50 -20.64 0.74 -9.69
CA PHE A 50 -20.32 -0.19 -8.62
C PHE A 50 -19.59 0.60 -7.52
N VAL A 51 -19.93 0.36 -6.26
CA VAL A 51 -19.33 1.08 -5.12
C VAL A 51 -18.90 0.07 -4.08
N GLY A 52 -17.74 0.27 -3.47
CA GLY A 52 -17.26 -0.61 -2.42
C GLY A 52 -16.34 0.10 -1.42
N PRO A 53 -16.42 -0.27 -0.12
CA PRO A 53 -15.53 0.27 0.90
C PRO A 53 -14.11 -0.24 0.73
N ILE A 54 -13.15 0.54 1.23
CA ILE A 54 -11.76 0.15 1.34
C ILE A 54 -11.37 0.16 2.82
N THR A 55 -10.80 -0.96 3.28
CA THR A 55 -10.34 -1.09 4.66
C THR A 55 -8.87 -1.49 4.67
N ILE A 56 -8.04 -0.65 5.26
CA ILE A 56 -6.61 -0.92 5.46
C ILE A 56 -6.38 -1.22 6.94
N GLY A 57 -5.76 -2.35 7.23
CA GLY A 57 -5.40 -2.76 8.58
C GLY A 57 -4.30 -1.91 9.19
N ASN A 58 -3.75 -2.38 10.30
CA ASN A 58 -2.67 -1.71 11.02
C ASN A 58 -1.30 -2.08 10.45
N ASN A 59 -0.33 -1.17 10.61
CA ASN A 59 1.07 -1.42 10.26
C ASN A 59 1.25 -1.83 8.78
N VAL A 60 0.52 -1.19 7.87
CA VAL A 60 0.55 -1.48 6.44
C VAL A 60 1.39 -0.44 5.71
N PHE A 61 2.22 -0.89 4.76
CA PHE A 61 2.92 -0.03 3.82
C PHE A 61 2.30 -0.17 2.43
N ILE A 62 1.97 0.95 1.80
CA ILE A 62 1.46 0.99 0.43
C ILE A 62 2.46 1.73 -0.46
N GLY A 63 3.09 0.99 -1.36
CA GLY A 63 4.13 1.48 -2.25
C GLY A 63 3.64 2.48 -3.30
N ALA A 64 4.56 3.33 -3.75
CA ALA A 64 4.28 4.42 -4.68
C ALA A 64 3.56 3.94 -5.97
N GLY A 65 2.59 4.73 -6.42
CA GLY A 65 1.86 4.44 -7.65
C GLY A 65 0.87 3.29 -7.58
N SER A 66 0.64 2.70 -6.40
CA SER A 66 -0.34 1.62 -6.24
C SER A 66 -1.77 2.14 -6.33
N ILE A 67 -2.66 1.28 -6.79
CA ILE A 67 -4.10 1.55 -6.87
C ILE A 67 -4.84 0.48 -6.07
N ILE A 68 -5.69 0.91 -5.15
CA ILE A 68 -6.56 0.05 -4.36
C ILE A 68 -7.97 0.20 -4.91
N LEU A 69 -8.56 -0.90 -5.39
CA LEU A 69 -9.86 -0.91 -6.06
C LEU A 69 -11.03 -1.01 -5.06
N PRO A 70 -12.28 -0.76 -5.51
CA PRO A 70 -13.45 -0.81 -4.65
C PRO A 70 -13.63 -2.18 -3.99
N GLY A 71 -14.07 -2.19 -2.73
CA GLY A 71 -14.40 -3.41 -1.99
C GLY A 71 -13.20 -4.15 -1.40
N ILE A 72 -12.02 -3.54 -1.36
CA ILE A 72 -10.79 -4.18 -0.92
C ILE A 72 -10.56 -4.00 0.58
N SER A 73 -10.22 -5.11 1.25
CA SER A 73 -9.68 -5.12 2.61
C SER A 73 -8.25 -5.65 2.60
N ILE A 74 -7.36 -4.99 3.33
CA ILE A 74 -5.95 -5.40 3.49
C ILE A 74 -5.70 -5.67 4.97
N ALA A 75 -5.25 -6.89 5.28
CA ALA A 75 -4.94 -7.31 6.64
C ALA A 75 -3.74 -6.55 7.23
N ASP A 76 -3.55 -6.69 8.53
CA ASP A 76 -2.45 -6.08 9.26
C ASP A 76 -1.07 -6.55 8.76
N ASP A 77 -0.05 -5.76 9.04
CA ASP A 77 1.37 -6.08 8.79
C ASP A 77 1.73 -6.37 7.32
N CYS A 78 0.94 -5.90 6.36
CA CYS A 78 1.15 -6.13 4.94
C CYS A 78 2.01 -5.05 4.29
N ILE A 79 2.75 -5.45 3.26
CA ILE A 79 3.52 -4.56 2.39
C ILE A 79 2.99 -4.69 0.97
N ILE A 80 2.54 -3.58 0.39
CA ILE A 80 2.13 -3.48 -1.01
C ILE A 80 3.29 -2.87 -1.79
N GLY A 81 3.82 -3.61 -2.75
CA GLY A 81 4.90 -3.15 -3.63
C GLY A 81 4.47 -2.00 -4.53
N ALA A 82 5.41 -1.16 -4.93
CA ALA A 82 5.14 -0.02 -5.81
C ALA A 82 4.48 -0.45 -7.14
N GLY A 83 3.56 0.38 -7.65
CA GLY A 83 2.88 0.14 -8.93
C GLY A 83 1.90 -1.02 -8.93
N SER A 84 1.48 -1.51 -7.77
CA SER A 84 0.54 -2.63 -7.66
C SER A 84 -0.90 -2.18 -7.89
N ILE A 85 -1.68 -3.05 -8.53
CA ILE A 85 -3.14 -2.89 -8.66
C ILE A 85 -3.82 -3.96 -7.79
N VAL A 86 -4.30 -3.56 -6.62
CA VAL A 86 -4.93 -4.46 -5.67
C VAL A 86 -6.41 -4.58 -5.99
N CYS A 87 -6.78 -5.70 -6.60
CA CYS A 87 -8.13 -6.01 -7.05
C CYS A 87 -8.77 -7.20 -6.32
N LYS A 88 -8.08 -7.77 -5.34
CA LYS A 88 -8.60 -8.78 -4.41
C LYS A 88 -8.15 -8.45 -3.00
N SER A 89 -9.03 -8.69 -2.03
CA SER A 89 -8.71 -8.49 -0.61
C SER A 89 -7.58 -9.42 -0.16
N ILE A 90 -6.74 -8.91 0.73
CA ILE A 90 -5.62 -9.62 1.34
C ILE A 90 -6.01 -9.96 2.77
N THR A 91 -6.25 -11.23 3.03
CA THR A 91 -6.77 -11.71 4.33
C THR A 91 -5.68 -12.32 5.22
N ILE A 92 -4.47 -12.51 4.69
CA ILE A 92 -3.36 -13.12 5.43
C ILE A 92 -2.44 -12.01 5.92
N PRO A 93 -2.37 -11.75 7.25
CA PRO A 93 -1.45 -10.78 7.80
C PRO A 93 0.01 -11.09 7.48
N GLY A 94 0.85 -10.07 7.46
CA GLY A 94 2.28 -10.23 7.21
C GLY A 94 2.64 -10.63 5.77
N SER A 95 1.75 -10.40 4.82
CA SER A 95 1.96 -10.69 3.40
C SER A 95 2.70 -9.56 2.69
N VAL A 96 3.53 -9.92 1.71
CA VAL A 96 4.09 -9.01 0.70
C VAL A 96 3.34 -9.25 -0.60
N ILE A 97 2.75 -8.17 -1.14
CA ILE A 97 1.87 -8.20 -2.30
C ILE A 97 2.45 -7.30 -3.39
N ALA A 98 2.45 -7.75 -4.63
CA ALA A 98 2.90 -6.93 -5.75
C ALA A 98 2.27 -7.34 -7.08
N GLY A 99 2.32 -6.43 -8.03
CA GLY A 99 1.98 -6.67 -9.43
C GLY A 99 0.65 -6.10 -9.87
N ASN A 100 0.31 -6.38 -11.13
CA ASN A 100 -0.96 -6.08 -11.76
C ASN A 100 -1.44 -7.28 -12.59
N PRO A 101 -2.48 -8.01 -12.17
CA PRO A 101 -3.16 -7.90 -10.86
C PRO A 101 -2.21 -8.27 -9.71
N ALA A 102 -2.32 -7.57 -8.58
CA ALA A 102 -1.47 -7.82 -7.42
C ALA A 102 -1.73 -9.20 -6.82
N ARG A 103 -0.65 -9.87 -6.43
CA ARG A 103 -0.66 -11.20 -5.81
C ARG A 103 0.27 -11.22 -4.60
N ILE A 104 0.01 -12.13 -3.67
CA ILE A 104 0.96 -12.43 -2.60
C ILE A 104 2.20 -13.05 -3.25
N ILE A 105 3.36 -12.43 -3.04
CA ILE A 105 4.65 -12.85 -3.59
C ILE A 105 5.61 -13.34 -2.51
N GLY A 106 5.25 -13.21 -1.26
CA GLY A 106 6.05 -13.63 -0.12
C GLY A 106 5.49 -13.13 1.20
N THR A 107 6.32 -13.19 2.22
CA THR A 107 6.00 -12.72 3.56
C THR A 107 6.94 -11.60 4.01
N VAL A 108 6.49 -10.81 4.98
CA VAL A 108 7.33 -9.77 5.61
C VAL A 108 8.55 -10.41 6.27
N THR A 109 8.42 -11.60 6.86
CA THR A 109 9.55 -12.33 7.45
C THR A 109 10.61 -12.70 6.41
N GLU A 110 10.20 -13.20 5.25
CA GLU A 110 11.13 -13.50 4.13
C GLU A 110 11.83 -12.23 3.64
N MET A 111 11.09 -11.14 3.49
CA MET A 111 11.66 -9.85 3.10
C MET A 111 12.65 -9.33 4.14
N GLN A 112 12.31 -9.46 5.41
CA GLN A 112 13.15 -9.09 6.55
C GLN A 112 14.48 -9.86 6.55
N ASN A 113 14.44 -11.17 6.28
CA ASN A 113 15.63 -12.01 6.18
C ASN A 113 16.49 -11.64 4.95
N ARG A 114 15.84 -11.31 3.82
CA ARG A 114 16.56 -10.96 2.57
C ARG A 114 17.29 -9.63 2.67
N TYR A 115 16.73 -8.64 3.35
CA TYR A 115 17.25 -7.26 3.37
C TYR A 115 17.78 -6.81 4.73
N GLY A 116 17.99 -7.73 5.68
CA GLY A 116 18.37 -7.39 7.04
C GLY A 116 19.68 -6.61 7.17
N ASP A 117 20.66 -6.90 6.33
CA ASP A 117 21.96 -6.21 6.25
C ASP A 117 21.94 -4.95 5.34
N LYS A 118 20.85 -4.70 4.64
CA LYS A 118 20.65 -3.57 3.71
C LYS A 118 19.82 -2.42 4.30
N LYS A 119 19.56 -2.45 5.59
CA LYS A 119 18.71 -1.43 6.25
C LYS A 119 19.51 -0.23 6.70
N PHE A 120 18.90 0.93 6.59
CA PHE A 120 19.39 2.19 7.15
C PHE A 120 18.43 2.67 8.24
N ASN A 121 18.97 3.43 9.19
CA ASN A 121 18.20 4.24 10.12
C ASN A 121 18.70 5.68 10.02
N PHE A 122 17.84 6.57 9.51
CA PHE A 122 18.18 7.98 9.27
C PHE A 122 17.69 8.91 10.39
N ARG A 123 17.17 8.36 11.50
CA ARG A 123 16.75 9.18 12.65
C ARG A 123 17.96 9.93 13.19
N ASP A 124 17.83 11.25 13.36
CA ASP A 124 18.87 12.14 13.91
C ASP A 124 20.23 12.09 13.20
N LYS A 125 20.24 11.72 11.89
CA LYS A 125 21.45 11.58 11.09
C LYS A 125 21.40 12.36 9.79
N ASN A 126 22.57 12.77 9.29
CA ASN A 126 22.70 13.27 7.93
C ASN A 126 22.47 12.13 6.94
N ARG A 127 21.35 12.16 6.24
CA ARG A 127 20.92 11.10 5.33
C ARG A 127 21.91 10.84 4.19
N GLU A 128 22.38 11.90 3.55
CA GLU A 128 23.32 11.80 2.43
C GLU A 128 24.63 11.17 2.88
N LYS A 129 25.19 11.65 3.99
CA LYS A 129 26.42 11.13 4.56
C LYS A 129 26.28 9.64 4.91
N GLU A 130 25.21 9.24 5.60
CA GLU A 130 24.96 7.83 5.94
C GLU A 130 24.89 6.95 4.69
N ILE A 131 24.23 7.41 3.63
CA ILE A 131 24.11 6.65 2.38
C ILE A 131 25.48 6.48 1.70
N LEU A 132 26.26 7.56 1.59
CA LEU A 132 27.55 7.55 0.89
C LEU A 132 28.63 6.80 1.66
N ASP A 133 28.61 6.84 3.00
CA ASP A 133 29.57 6.15 3.85
C ASP A 133 29.33 4.63 3.91
N HIS A 134 28.14 4.14 3.49
CA HIS A 134 27.75 2.73 3.62
C HIS A 134 27.25 2.11 2.30
N PRO A 135 28.08 2.11 1.23
CA PRO A 135 27.65 1.53 -0.06
C PRO A 135 27.37 0.02 -0.01
N GLU A 136 27.92 -0.69 0.96
CA GLU A 136 27.67 -2.11 1.20
C GLU A 136 26.21 -2.40 1.56
N LYS A 137 25.47 -1.39 2.08
CA LYS A 137 24.06 -1.50 2.41
C LYS A 137 23.11 -1.19 1.24
N TRP A 138 23.64 -0.75 0.10
CA TRP A 138 22.78 -0.42 -1.04
C TRP A 138 22.15 -1.69 -1.62
N ILE A 139 20.85 -1.59 -1.94
CA ILE A 139 20.16 -2.65 -2.68
C ILE A 139 20.68 -2.64 -4.13
N ARG A 140 21.14 -3.79 -4.57
CA ARG A 140 21.54 -4.04 -5.96
C ARG A 140 20.77 -5.26 -6.47
N LYS A 141 20.15 -5.13 -7.64
CA LYS A 141 19.33 -6.19 -8.26
C LYS A 141 20.00 -6.69 -9.52
#